data_f1256efed7b6608bb4d3499dbec6a4e3
#
_entry.id   f1256efed7b6608bb4d3499dbec6a4e3
#
_cell.length_a   1.000
_cell.length_b   1.000
_cell.length_c   1.000
_cell.angle_alpha   90.00
_cell.angle_beta   90.00
_cell.angle_gamma   90.00
#
_symmetry.space_group_name_H-M   'P 1'
#
loop_
_entity.id
_entity.type
_entity.pdbx_description
1 polymer ?
#
loop_
_entity_poly.entity_id
_entity_poly.type
_entity_poly.pdbx_seq_one_letter_code
_entity_poly.pdbx_strand_id
1 'polypeptide(L)'
;MENKWSKLASENEIKETIKNLEAHGINVVLVNNKEDALEKIKSIIPKNSGVMNGSSTTLHEIGYINYLESGKHSWINLNERILKEKDPNKQGNLRRSLIAEADYFLGSINAIAKTGELVA
;
A
#
# COMPACT_ATOMS: atom_id res chain seq x y z
N MET A 1 30.92 -2.08 -1.10
CA MET A 1 30.48 -0.70 -1.48
C MET A 1 29.02 -0.54 -1.18
N GLU A 2 28.68 0.46 -0.40
CA GLU A 2 27.26 0.78 -0.18
C GLU A 2 26.65 1.31 -1.48
N ASN A 3 25.49 0.79 -1.81
CA ASN A 3 24.69 1.31 -2.90
C ASN A 3 24.05 2.64 -2.45
N LYS A 4 24.31 3.71 -3.17
CA LYS A 4 23.77 5.05 -2.84
C LYS A 4 22.24 5.07 -2.72
N TRP A 5 21.55 4.12 -3.37
CA TRP A 5 20.10 4.02 -3.34
C TRP A 5 19.54 3.27 -2.13
N SER A 6 20.40 2.60 -1.35
CA SER A 6 20.03 1.92 -0.11
C SER A 6 20.29 2.76 1.14
N LYS A 7 20.84 3.96 0.98
CA LYS A 7 21.08 4.88 2.09
C LYS A 7 19.76 5.44 2.61
N LEU A 8 19.54 5.35 3.92
CA LEU A 8 18.37 5.93 4.56
C LEU A 8 18.43 7.46 4.53
N ALA A 9 17.28 8.08 4.35
CA ALA A 9 17.15 9.52 4.41
C ALA A 9 17.39 10.04 5.83
N SER A 10 17.95 11.24 5.95
CA SER A 10 18.11 11.90 7.26
C SER A 10 16.77 12.37 7.81
N GLU A 11 16.71 12.64 9.11
CA GLU A 11 15.49 13.18 9.74
C GLU A 11 15.02 14.47 9.08
N ASN A 12 15.95 15.36 8.72
CA ASN A 12 15.62 16.63 8.05
C ASN A 12 15.05 16.39 6.64
N GLU A 13 15.61 15.46 5.90
CA GLU A 13 15.10 15.08 4.58
C GLU A 13 13.67 14.49 4.68
N ILE A 14 13.43 13.67 5.68
CA ILE A 14 12.10 13.10 5.92
C ILE A 14 11.09 14.20 6.24
N LYS A 15 11.43 15.13 7.12
CA LYS A 15 10.55 16.26 7.49
C LYS A 15 10.21 17.13 6.30
N GLU A 16 11.20 17.45 5.47
CA GLU A 16 11.02 18.23 4.25
C GLU A 16 10.10 17.51 3.26
N THR A 17 10.33 16.20 3.06
CA THR A 17 9.53 15.37 2.17
C THR A 17 8.08 15.31 2.64
N ILE A 18 7.85 15.10 3.93
CA ILE A 18 6.49 15.06 4.51
C ILE A 18 5.77 16.40 4.28
N LYS A 19 6.44 17.51 4.55
CA LYS A 19 5.87 18.85 4.35
C LYS A 19 5.43 19.04 2.90
N ASN A 20 6.27 18.64 1.95
CA ASN A 20 5.98 18.80 0.53
C ASN A 20 4.87 17.85 0.05
N LEU A 21 4.82 16.62 0.56
CA LEU A 21 3.72 15.69 0.28
C LEU A 21 2.38 16.26 0.78
N GLU A 22 2.36 16.77 2.00
CA GLU A 22 1.16 17.38 2.57
C GLU A 22 0.71 18.61 1.79
N ALA A 23 1.66 19.41 1.28
CA ALA A 23 1.35 20.55 0.41
C ALA A 23 0.70 20.11 -0.91
N HIS A 24 0.94 18.88 -1.36
CA HIS A 24 0.29 18.28 -2.52
C HIS A 24 -1.03 17.55 -2.18
N GLY A 25 -1.53 17.70 -0.97
CA GLY A 25 -2.80 17.11 -0.55
C GLY A 25 -2.71 15.64 -0.14
N ILE A 26 -1.49 15.12 0.10
CA ILE A 26 -1.28 13.74 0.52
C ILE A 26 -1.18 13.68 2.04
N ASN A 27 -2.02 12.88 2.67
CA ASN A 27 -1.91 12.63 4.11
C ASN A 27 -0.73 11.69 4.38
N VAL A 28 0.17 12.10 5.24
CA VAL A 28 1.36 11.32 5.55
C VAL A 28 1.35 10.85 7.00
N VAL A 29 1.64 9.57 7.20
CA VAL A 29 1.83 8.99 8.52
C VAL A 29 3.22 8.37 8.56
N LEU A 30 4.07 8.91 9.42
CA LEU A 30 5.39 8.34 9.67
C LEU A 30 5.29 7.31 10.79
N VAL A 31 5.82 6.12 10.55
CA VAL A 31 5.86 5.04 11.53
C VAL A 31 7.30 4.62 11.81
N ASN A 32 7.54 3.98 12.95
CA ASN A 32 8.90 3.65 13.40
C ASN A 32 9.41 2.31 12.85
N ASN A 33 8.51 1.39 12.52
CA ASN A 33 8.87 0.03 12.11
C ASN A 33 7.75 -0.61 11.29
N LYS A 34 8.00 -1.82 10.78
CA LYS A 34 7.06 -2.58 9.96
C LYS A 34 5.76 -2.91 10.69
N GLU A 35 5.89 -3.27 11.96
CA GLU A 35 4.76 -3.66 12.80
C GLU A 35 3.80 -2.49 13.00
N ASP A 36 4.34 -1.31 13.25
CA ASP A 36 3.55 -0.08 13.38
C ASP A 36 2.86 0.29 12.06
N ALA A 37 3.50 0.01 10.93
CA ALA A 37 2.89 0.23 9.61
C ALA A 37 1.62 -0.62 9.44
N LEU A 38 1.68 -1.91 9.76
CA LEU A 38 0.53 -2.79 9.66
C LEU A 38 -0.59 -2.37 10.62
N GLU A 39 -0.24 -2.06 11.87
CA GLU A 39 -1.23 -1.61 12.85
C GLU A 39 -1.91 -0.30 12.41
N LYS A 40 -1.16 0.60 11.77
CA LYS A 40 -1.73 1.83 11.24
C LYS A 40 -2.71 1.55 10.10
N ILE A 41 -2.38 0.65 9.19
CA ILE A 41 -3.30 0.23 8.11
C ILE A 41 -4.60 -0.33 8.70
N LYS A 42 -4.49 -1.20 9.70
CA LYS A 42 -5.67 -1.76 10.39
C LYS A 42 -6.54 -0.67 11.02
N SER A 43 -5.93 0.41 11.50
CA SER A 43 -6.67 1.51 12.14
C SER A 43 -7.36 2.43 11.13
N ILE A 44 -6.82 2.53 9.92
CA ILE A 44 -7.34 3.42 8.87
C ILE A 44 -8.52 2.78 8.13
N ILE A 45 -8.44 1.49 7.82
CA ILE A 45 -9.43 0.81 7.00
C ILE A 45 -10.59 0.30 7.86
N PRO A 46 -11.81 0.83 7.68
CA PRO A 46 -12.96 0.40 8.47
C PRO A 46 -13.35 -1.06 8.20
N LYS A 47 -14.10 -1.63 9.13
CA LYS A 47 -14.70 -2.97 8.97
C LYS A 47 -15.59 -3.00 7.73
N ASN A 48 -15.64 -4.15 7.09
CA ASN A 48 -16.44 -4.42 5.90
C ASN A 48 -16.07 -3.61 4.66
N SER A 49 -14.93 -2.92 4.68
CA SER A 49 -14.42 -2.24 3.48
C SER A 49 -13.91 -3.23 2.45
N GLY A 50 -14.19 -2.97 1.18
CA GLY A 50 -13.58 -3.69 0.08
C GLY A 50 -12.13 -3.24 -0.10
N VAL A 51 -11.20 -4.18 0.04
CA VAL A 51 -9.76 -3.90 -0.12
C VAL A 51 -9.20 -4.62 -1.33
N MET A 52 -8.35 -3.93 -2.05
CA MET A 52 -7.63 -4.46 -3.20
C MET A 52 -6.18 -3.97 -3.12
N ASN A 53 -5.25 -4.76 -3.60
CA ASN A 53 -3.84 -4.37 -3.63
C ASN A 53 -3.17 -4.78 -4.93
N GLY A 54 -2.16 -4.01 -5.31
CA GLY A 54 -1.26 -4.37 -6.39
C GLY A 54 -0.13 -5.28 -5.90
N SER A 55 0.74 -5.66 -6.80
CA SER A 55 1.97 -6.37 -6.46
C SER A 55 2.91 -5.41 -5.71
N SER A 56 3.29 -5.77 -4.49
CA SER A 56 4.12 -4.91 -3.64
C SER A 56 4.95 -5.73 -2.66
N THR A 57 6.26 -5.59 -2.78
CA THR A 57 7.21 -6.18 -1.82
C THR A 57 7.01 -5.58 -0.42
N THR A 58 6.76 -4.29 -0.33
CA THR A 58 6.53 -3.61 0.94
C THR A 58 5.34 -4.18 1.69
N LEU A 59 4.23 -4.44 0.99
CA LEU A 59 3.04 -5.04 1.63
C LEU A 59 3.31 -6.44 2.18
N HIS A 60 4.18 -7.22 1.52
CA HIS A 60 4.64 -8.50 2.04
C HIS A 60 5.52 -8.31 3.29
N GLU A 61 6.48 -7.41 3.22
CA GLU A 61 7.44 -7.17 4.30
C GLU A 61 6.81 -6.68 5.59
N ILE A 62 5.79 -5.82 5.50
CA ILE A 62 5.08 -5.32 6.68
C ILE A 62 4.06 -6.32 7.24
N GLY A 63 3.86 -7.46 6.59
CA GLY A 63 2.94 -8.50 7.03
C GLY A 63 1.49 -8.29 6.58
N TYR A 64 1.21 -7.32 5.74
CA TYR A 64 -0.15 -7.04 5.26
C TYR A 64 -0.74 -8.20 4.46
N ILE A 65 0.02 -8.77 3.53
CA ILE A 65 -0.45 -9.87 2.69
C ILE A 65 -0.76 -11.11 3.55
N ASN A 66 0.13 -11.46 4.47
CA ASN A 66 -0.10 -12.58 5.39
C ASN A 66 -1.34 -12.36 6.25
N TYR A 67 -1.53 -11.14 6.75
CA TYR A 67 -2.73 -10.79 7.52
C TYR A 67 -4.00 -10.92 6.69
N LEU A 68 -3.97 -10.44 5.45
CA LEU A 68 -5.09 -10.52 4.53
C LEU A 68 -5.45 -11.98 4.20
N GLU A 69 -4.45 -12.81 3.91
CA GLU A 69 -4.64 -14.23 3.61
C GLU A 69 -5.08 -15.06 4.82
N SER A 70 -4.76 -14.62 6.03
CA SER A 70 -5.15 -15.31 7.26
C SER A 70 -6.65 -15.32 7.50
N GLY A 71 -7.40 -14.42 6.89
CA GLY A 71 -8.83 -14.26 7.13
C GLY A 71 -9.19 -13.68 8.50
N LYS A 72 -8.23 -13.27 9.31
CA LYS A 72 -8.44 -12.70 10.65
C LYS A 72 -8.92 -11.25 10.65
N HIS A 73 -9.01 -10.65 9.46
CA HIS A 73 -9.51 -9.29 9.26
C HIS A 73 -11.03 -9.28 9.08
N SER A 74 -11.60 -8.08 9.15
CA SER A 74 -13.03 -7.85 8.91
C SER A 74 -13.31 -7.15 7.58
N TRP A 75 -12.37 -7.22 6.65
CA TRP A 75 -12.47 -6.61 5.32
C TRP A 75 -12.98 -7.62 4.27
N ILE A 76 -13.40 -7.10 3.13
CA ILE A 76 -13.73 -7.90 1.95
C ILE A 76 -12.50 -7.92 1.05
N ASN A 77 -11.85 -9.08 0.94
CA ASN A 77 -10.65 -9.24 0.11
C ASN A 77 -11.05 -9.43 -1.36
N LEU A 78 -11.01 -8.35 -2.14
CA LEU A 78 -11.39 -8.38 -3.54
C LEU A 78 -10.40 -9.14 -4.42
N ASN A 79 -9.14 -9.23 -4.01
CA ASN A 79 -8.13 -9.99 -4.75
C ASN A 79 -8.45 -11.49 -4.81
N GLU A 80 -9.14 -12.03 -3.82
CA GLU A 80 -9.54 -13.44 -3.84
C GLU A 80 -10.44 -13.78 -5.03
N ARG A 81 -11.34 -12.87 -5.41
CA ARG A 81 -12.22 -13.08 -6.56
C ARG A 81 -11.43 -13.20 -7.85
N ILE A 82 -10.36 -12.42 -7.99
CA ILE A 82 -9.46 -12.47 -9.14
C ILE A 82 -8.73 -13.80 -9.19
N LEU A 83 -8.18 -14.23 -8.06
CA LEU A 83 -7.41 -15.47 -7.96
C LEU A 83 -8.26 -16.72 -8.19
N LYS A 84 -9.55 -16.67 -7.91
CA LYS A 84 -10.49 -17.78 -8.17
C LYS A 84 -10.85 -17.93 -9.64
N GLU A 85 -10.69 -16.88 -10.44
CA GLU A 85 -10.96 -16.93 -11.89
C GLU A 85 -9.76 -17.55 -12.62
N LYS A 86 -9.99 -18.59 -13.39
CA LYS A 86 -8.94 -19.32 -14.11
C LYS A 86 -8.66 -18.80 -15.51
N ASP A 87 -9.62 -18.09 -16.12
CA ASP A 87 -9.46 -17.53 -17.47
C ASP A 87 -8.74 -16.17 -17.39
N PRO A 88 -7.55 -16.01 -18.03
CA PRO A 88 -6.81 -14.75 -17.99
C PRO A 88 -7.59 -13.54 -18.52
N ASN A 89 -8.42 -13.73 -19.54
CA ASN A 89 -9.23 -12.64 -20.11
C ASN A 89 -10.30 -12.19 -19.11
N LYS A 90 -10.96 -13.14 -18.45
CA LYS A 90 -11.94 -12.85 -17.40
C LYS A 90 -11.29 -12.24 -16.17
N GLN A 91 -10.08 -12.67 -15.81
CA GLN A 91 -9.31 -12.05 -14.72
C GLN A 91 -9.05 -10.57 -14.99
N GLY A 92 -8.64 -10.21 -16.20
CA GLY A 92 -8.38 -8.82 -16.59
C GLY A 92 -9.63 -7.95 -16.49
N ASN A 93 -10.77 -8.46 -16.97
CA ASN A 93 -12.06 -7.79 -16.88
C ASN A 93 -12.51 -7.63 -15.44
N LEU A 94 -12.35 -8.68 -14.63
CA LEU A 94 -12.70 -8.69 -13.22
C LEU A 94 -11.87 -7.69 -12.42
N ARG A 95 -10.56 -7.59 -12.68
CA ARG A 95 -9.69 -6.57 -12.05
C ARG A 95 -10.21 -5.17 -12.32
N ARG A 96 -10.55 -4.86 -13.56
CA ARG A 96 -11.06 -3.53 -13.91
C ARG A 96 -12.36 -3.19 -13.20
N SER A 97 -13.28 -4.14 -13.08
CA SER A 97 -14.54 -3.90 -12.37
C SER A 97 -14.34 -3.81 -10.86
N LEU A 98 -13.47 -4.65 -10.27
CA LEU A 98 -13.22 -4.65 -8.83
C LEU A 98 -12.47 -3.40 -8.36
N ILE A 99 -11.61 -2.82 -9.19
CA ILE A 99 -10.96 -1.54 -8.87
C ILE A 99 -12.01 -0.46 -8.63
N ALA A 100 -13.08 -0.44 -9.41
CA ALA A 100 -14.17 0.51 -9.22
C ALA A 100 -15.00 0.23 -7.96
N GLU A 101 -15.04 -1.01 -7.49
CA GLU A 101 -15.76 -1.41 -6.27
C GLU A 101 -14.91 -1.26 -5.00
N ALA A 102 -13.59 -1.18 -5.11
CA ALA A 102 -12.72 -1.11 -3.96
C ALA A 102 -12.87 0.20 -3.20
N ASP A 103 -13.04 0.11 -1.88
CA ASP A 103 -13.02 1.28 -1.01
C ASP A 103 -11.59 1.74 -0.74
N TYR A 104 -10.66 0.79 -0.68
CA TYR A 104 -9.24 1.03 -0.46
C TYR A 104 -8.40 0.21 -1.43
N PHE A 105 -7.47 0.87 -2.09
CA PHE A 105 -6.45 0.21 -2.90
C PHE A 105 -5.09 0.46 -2.25
N LEU A 106 -4.35 -0.61 -1.97
CA LEU A 106 -3.02 -0.52 -1.36
C LEU A 106 -1.95 -0.87 -2.39
N GLY A 107 -0.91 -0.09 -2.38
CA GLY A 107 0.22 -0.31 -3.25
C GLY A 107 1.47 0.30 -2.65
N SER A 108 2.57 0.19 -3.37
CA SER A 108 3.80 0.87 -3.04
C SER A 108 4.28 1.69 -4.22
N ILE A 109 5.10 2.67 -3.95
CA ILE A 109 5.74 3.51 -4.95
C ILE A 109 7.23 3.27 -4.93
N ASN A 110 7.88 3.44 -6.08
CA ASN A 110 9.30 3.12 -6.22
C ASN A 110 10.19 4.17 -5.57
N ALA A 111 9.78 5.43 -5.61
CA ALA A 111 10.55 6.52 -5.02
C ALA A 111 9.66 7.71 -4.67
N ILE A 112 10.12 8.52 -3.72
CA ILE A 112 9.51 9.79 -3.35
C ILE A 112 10.58 10.86 -3.48
N ALA A 113 10.31 11.91 -4.27
CA ALA A 113 11.18 13.07 -4.36
C ALA A 113 11.02 13.96 -3.12
N LYS A 114 12.07 14.62 -2.68
CA LYS A 114 11.98 15.57 -1.56
C LYS A 114 10.99 16.69 -1.82
N THR A 115 10.78 17.03 -3.07
CA THR A 115 9.81 18.04 -3.52
C THR A 115 8.35 17.55 -3.49
N GLY A 116 8.10 16.29 -3.17
CA GLY A 116 6.77 15.73 -2.95
C GLY A 116 6.15 14.98 -4.11
N GLU A 117 6.90 14.70 -5.17
CA GLU A 117 6.43 13.88 -6.28
C GLU A 117 6.56 12.39 -5.94
N LEU A 118 5.54 11.63 -6.29
CA LEU A 118 5.56 10.17 -6.19
C LEU A 118 5.98 9.57 -7.52
N VAL A 119 6.90 8.61 -7.48
CA VAL A 119 7.40 7.91 -8.67
C VAL A 119 6.98 6.45 -8.58
N ALA A 120 6.17 6.05 -9.53
CA ALA A 120 5.69 4.68 -9.63
C ALA A 120 6.37 3.92 -10.78
#